data_64fad9fc0b25d3ecf2766b6d78a1fec5
#
_entry.id   64fad9fc0b25d3ecf2766b6d78a1fec5
#
_cell.length_a   1.000
_cell.length_b   1.000
_cell.length_c   1.000
_cell.angle_alpha   90.00
_cell.angle_beta   90.00
_cell.angle_gamma   90.00
#
_symmetry.space_group_name_H-M   'P 1'
#
loop_
_entity.id
_entity.type
_entity.pdbx_description
1 polymer ?
#
loop_
_entity_poly.entity_id
_entity_poly.type
_entity_poly.pdbx_seq_one_letter_code
_entity_poly.pdbx_strand_id
1 'polypeptide(L)'
;MRFAVISDLHVRIDGLLYGLDTQKRLDDVLSDIDREAPDLVVVTGDLADCADLGSYRLIKERLESLSRPVYVLPGNHDDPVQMRQIFPAAPAVSVFSPGAYFTDAVETDEAILVFLTTTIPNTAAGRVSPEALQQIRHMRRKAICSQRALLVFLHHPPFRSGYIGMDACALENRREFLAAFGNVSPTGKTPSQKGSEVTAGIFCGHLHRPMASIVEGLPCWTVPSVAHSLAAFERSGAVRAAAAPPGWLRGTLTKDSLVCEFVEISAQPVFPIPFIPLRARVEEQALKVLSPANDHMSLRKD
;
A
#
# COMPACT_ATOMS: atom_id res chain seq x y z
N MET A 1 -9.65 2.45 -12.36
CA MET A 1 -8.52 3.21 -11.77
C MET A 1 -7.45 2.25 -11.25
N ARG A 2 -6.18 2.46 -11.61
CA ARG A 2 -5.02 1.75 -11.04
C ARG A 2 -4.29 2.70 -10.11
N PHE A 3 -3.82 2.21 -8.97
CA PHE A 3 -3.08 3.04 -8.03
C PHE A 3 -1.95 2.25 -7.38
N ALA A 4 -0.91 2.95 -6.96
CA ALA A 4 0.16 2.39 -6.15
C ALA A 4 0.10 2.96 -4.74
N VAL A 5 0.44 2.14 -3.74
CA VAL A 5 0.61 2.59 -2.35
C VAL A 5 2.00 2.20 -1.88
N ILE A 6 2.76 3.18 -1.40
CA ILE A 6 4.06 2.99 -0.73
C ILE A 6 3.97 3.52 0.69
N SER A 7 4.84 3.04 1.57
CA SER A 7 4.82 3.42 2.98
C SER A 7 6.20 3.29 3.62
N ASP A 8 6.35 3.93 4.76
CA ASP A 8 7.50 3.72 5.65
C ASP A 8 8.82 3.89 4.88
N LEU A 9 8.98 5.06 4.25
CA LEU A 9 10.14 5.40 3.43
C LEU A 9 11.37 5.64 4.30
N HIS A 10 11.20 6.25 5.49
CA HIS A 10 12.24 6.59 6.46
C HIS A 10 13.52 7.13 5.79
N VAL A 11 13.32 8.04 4.85
CA VAL A 11 14.45 8.62 4.11
C VAL A 11 15.31 9.46 5.05
N ARG A 12 16.61 9.29 4.96
CA ARG A 12 17.62 10.08 5.66
C ARG A 12 18.50 10.79 4.65
N ILE A 13 18.70 12.08 4.87
CA ILE A 13 19.61 12.87 4.04
C ILE A 13 21.10 12.62 4.39
N ASP A 14 21.35 12.22 5.65
CA ASP A 14 22.68 12.11 6.23
C ASP A 14 23.31 10.70 6.13
N GLY A 15 22.59 9.71 5.56
CA GLY A 15 23.16 8.39 5.37
C GLY A 15 22.19 7.21 5.46
N LEU A 16 22.68 6.13 6.03
CA LEU A 16 22.00 4.84 6.08
C LEU A 16 21.15 4.67 7.34
N LEU A 17 19.99 4.04 7.20
CA LEU A 17 19.17 3.57 8.32
C LEU A 17 19.39 2.05 8.48
N TYR A 18 19.89 1.63 9.65
CA TYR A 18 20.24 0.22 9.93
C TYR A 18 21.15 -0.44 8.87
N GLY A 19 22.03 0.35 8.22
CA GLY A 19 22.89 -0.10 7.14
C GLY A 19 22.22 -0.17 5.76
N LEU A 20 20.97 0.28 5.64
CA LEU A 20 20.21 0.32 4.39
C LEU A 20 20.21 1.73 3.81
N ASP A 21 20.54 1.87 2.53
CA ASP A 21 20.39 3.11 1.78
C ASP A 21 18.92 3.33 1.41
N THR A 22 18.21 4.11 2.24
CA THR A 22 16.77 4.36 2.06
C THR A 22 16.46 5.21 0.84
N GLN A 23 17.42 6.05 0.40
CA GLN A 23 17.26 6.85 -0.82
C GLN A 23 17.26 5.95 -2.05
N LYS A 24 18.29 5.07 -2.17
CA LYS A 24 18.35 4.10 -3.26
C LYS A 24 17.13 3.18 -3.29
N ARG A 25 16.68 2.72 -2.14
CA ARG A 25 15.50 1.86 -2.03
C ARG A 25 14.23 2.56 -2.52
N LEU A 26 14.08 3.84 -2.20
CA LEU A 26 13.00 4.67 -2.74
C LEU A 26 13.12 4.78 -4.26
N ASP A 27 14.31 5.08 -4.80
CA ASP A 27 14.55 5.20 -6.23
C ASP A 27 14.21 3.89 -6.97
N ASP A 28 14.59 2.73 -6.41
CA ASP A 28 14.25 1.41 -6.96
C ASP A 28 12.73 1.17 -7.02
N VAL A 29 11.99 1.52 -5.96
CA VAL A 29 10.52 1.40 -5.90
C VAL A 29 9.85 2.36 -6.88
N LEU A 30 10.29 3.63 -6.93
CA LEU A 30 9.70 4.61 -7.85
C LEU A 30 9.95 4.23 -9.32
N SER A 31 11.12 3.68 -9.63
CA SER A 31 11.41 3.17 -10.97
C SER A 31 10.48 2.02 -11.38
N ASP A 32 10.15 1.13 -10.46
CA ASP A 32 9.22 0.03 -10.70
C ASP A 32 7.77 0.53 -10.89
N ILE A 33 7.32 1.44 -10.03
CA ILE A 33 6.01 2.10 -10.13
C ILE A 33 5.89 2.87 -11.44
N ASP A 34 6.94 3.54 -11.88
CA ASP A 34 6.91 4.30 -13.15
C ASP A 34 6.70 3.38 -14.36
N ARG A 35 7.33 2.20 -14.37
CA ARG A 35 7.11 1.17 -15.41
C ARG A 35 5.69 0.62 -15.42
N GLU A 36 5.10 0.42 -14.23
CA GLU A 36 3.73 -0.06 -14.08
C GLU A 36 2.68 1.00 -14.46
N ALA A 37 3.06 2.26 -14.46
CA ALA A 37 2.26 3.41 -14.87
C ALA A 37 0.84 3.44 -14.25
N PRO A 38 0.69 3.46 -12.90
CA PRO A 38 -0.62 3.65 -12.26
C PRO A 38 -1.16 5.06 -12.51
N ASP A 39 -2.45 5.27 -12.32
CA ASP A 39 -3.10 6.57 -12.48
C ASP A 39 -2.67 7.57 -11.38
N LEU A 40 -2.37 7.06 -10.17
CA LEU A 40 -1.90 7.83 -9.03
C LEU A 40 -1.07 6.99 -8.06
N VAL A 41 -0.32 7.66 -7.18
CA VAL A 41 0.46 7.04 -6.10
C VAL A 41 0.04 7.64 -4.76
N VAL A 42 0.02 6.82 -3.70
CA VAL A 42 -0.21 7.27 -2.32
C VAL A 42 0.96 6.85 -1.43
N VAL A 43 1.44 7.77 -0.59
CA VAL A 43 2.45 7.50 0.44
C VAL A 43 1.76 7.52 1.80
N THR A 44 1.68 6.38 2.46
CA THR A 44 0.91 6.21 3.72
C THR A 44 1.75 6.45 4.98
N GLY A 45 2.62 7.45 4.94
CA GLY A 45 3.32 7.96 6.12
C GLY A 45 4.74 7.44 6.31
N ASP A 46 5.38 7.98 7.35
CA ASP A 46 6.79 7.79 7.69
C ASP A 46 7.70 8.08 6.49
N LEU A 47 7.54 9.30 5.94
CA LEU A 47 8.33 9.76 4.81
C LEU A 47 9.79 9.93 5.21
N ALA A 48 10.05 10.76 6.23
CA ALA A 48 11.39 11.01 6.77
C ALA A 48 11.58 10.26 8.09
N ASP A 49 12.79 9.77 8.35
CA ASP A 49 13.10 9.10 9.62
C ASP A 49 13.10 10.05 10.83
N CYS A 50 13.41 11.32 10.62
CA CYS A 50 13.58 12.33 11.67
C CYS A 50 12.83 13.65 11.40
N ALA A 51 11.81 13.65 10.58
CA ALA A 51 10.96 14.82 10.25
C ALA A 51 11.76 16.09 9.85
N ASP A 52 12.91 15.97 9.20
CA ASP A 52 13.70 17.11 8.79
C ASP A 52 13.33 17.64 7.40
N LEU A 53 13.41 18.98 7.23
CA LEU A 53 13.04 19.64 5.98
C LEU A 53 13.92 19.23 4.79
N GLY A 54 15.16 18.82 5.01
CA GLY A 54 16.08 18.36 3.97
C GLY A 54 15.59 17.04 3.37
N SER A 55 15.25 16.07 4.23
CA SER A 55 14.68 14.79 3.82
C SER A 55 13.34 15.00 3.09
N TYR A 56 12.45 15.87 3.57
CA TYR A 56 11.17 16.14 2.88
C TYR A 56 11.36 16.77 1.49
N ARG A 57 12.32 17.70 1.32
CA ARG A 57 12.62 18.27 0.00
C ARG A 57 13.14 17.24 -0.98
N LEU A 58 14.06 16.40 -0.51
CA LEU A 58 14.62 15.30 -1.30
C LEU A 58 13.56 14.28 -1.70
N ILE A 59 12.66 13.92 -0.78
CA ILE A 59 11.54 13.01 -1.06
C ILE A 59 10.61 13.66 -2.09
N LYS A 60 10.25 14.93 -1.91
CA LYS A 60 9.39 15.65 -2.85
C LYS A 60 9.96 15.65 -4.27
N GLU A 61 11.25 15.97 -4.42
CA GLU A 61 11.95 15.95 -5.72
C GLU A 61 11.81 14.58 -6.40
N ARG A 62 12.04 13.48 -5.64
CA ARG A 62 11.91 12.13 -6.17
C ARG A 62 10.47 11.76 -6.53
N LEU A 63 9.51 12.11 -5.69
CA LEU A 63 8.09 11.85 -5.98
C LEU A 63 7.59 12.63 -7.19
N GLU A 64 8.06 13.86 -7.39
CA GLU A 64 7.71 14.71 -8.54
C GLU A 64 8.37 14.25 -9.86
N SER A 65 9.37 13.37 -9.82
CA SER A 65 9.90 12.74 -11.03
C SER A 65 8.89 11.77 -11.68
N LEU A 66 7.91 11.29 -10.93
CA LEU A 66 6.80 10.54 -11.50
C LEU A 66 5.86 11.46 -12.29
N SER A 67 5.54 11.08 -13.53
CA SER A 67 4.64 11.86 -14.40
C SER A 67 3.16 11.71 -14.01
N ARG A 68 2.86 11.62 -12.72
CA ARG A 68 1.51 11.37 -12.16
C ARG A 68 1.34 12.00 -10.78
N PRO A 69 0.12 12.17 -10.27
CA PRO A 69 -0.10 12.71 -8.93
C PRO A 69 0.36 11.72 -7.86
N VAL A 70 1.01 12.25 -6.85
CA VAL A 70 1.39 11.55 -5.63
C VAL A 70 0.73 12.24 -4.44
N TYR A 71 0.00 11.49 -3.63
CA TYR A 71 -0.64 12.00 -2.42
C TYR A 71 0.09 11.48 -1.20
N VAL A 72 0.53 12.38 -0.33
CA VAL A 72 1.27 12.04 0.88
C VAL A 72 0.43 12.31 2.13
N LEU A 73 0.58 11.48 3.14
CA LEU A 73 0.07 11.71 4.48
C LEU A 73 1.18 11.42 5.51
N PRO A 74 1.13 12.01 6.71
CA PRO A 74 2.17 11.81 7.71
C PRO A 74 2.01 10.49 8.47
N GLY A 75 3.14 9.87 8.83
CA GLY A 75 3.23 8.84 9.85
C GLY A 75 3.76 9.40 11.18
N ASN A 76 4.05 8.52 12.15
CA ASN A 76 4.49 8.96 13.47
C ASN A 76 5.92 9.52 13.51
N HIS A 77 6.74 9.24 12.50
CA HIS A 77 8.06 9.87 12.32
C HIS A 77 8.00 11.24 11.65
N ASP A 78 6.84 11.66 11.14
CA ASP A 78 6.68 12.89 10.39
C ASP A 78 6.12 14.04 11.24
N ASP A 79 6.43 15.27 10.83
CA ASP A 79 5.81 16.49 11.32
C ASP A 79 4.82 17.05 10.28
N PRO A 80 3.49 16.94 10.52
CA PRO A 80 2.48 17.43 9.57
C PRO A 80 2.59 18.92 9.28
N VAL A 81 3.11 19.74 10.21
CA VAL A 81 3.27 21.19 10.01
C VAL A 81 4.40 21.45 9.03
N GLN A 82 5.54 20.77 9.18
CA GLN A 82 6.65 20.88 8.25
C GLN A 82 6.32 20.28 6.88
N MET A 83 5.60 19.16 6.85
CA MET A 83 5.14 18.58 5.58
C MET A 83 4.28 19.56 4.76
N ARG A 84 3.34 20.29 5.39
CA ARG A 84 2.51 21.29 4.71
C ARG A 84 3.31 22.46 4.11
N GLN A 85 4.53 22.71 4.61
CA GLN A 85 5.42 23.73 4.01
C GLN A 85 6.07 23.22 2.72
N ILE A 86 6.22 21.92 2.56
CA ILE A 86 6.92 21.28 1.44
C ILE A 86 5.94 20.75 0.40
N PHE A 87 4.87 20.09 0.82
CA PHE A 87 3.88 19.49 -0.06
C PHE A 87 2.62 20.36 -0.14
N PRO A 88 2.31 20.97 -1.30
CA PRO A 88 1.12 21.82 -1.46
C PRO A 88 -0.15 20.98 -1.41
N ALA A 89 -1.30 21.66 -1.26
CA ALA A 89 -2.59 21.02 -1.45
C ALA A 89 -2.80 20.62 -2.92
N ALA A 90 -3.57 19.54 -3.15
CA ALA A 90 -3.91 19.12 -4.51
C ALA A 90 -4.71 20.22 -5.24
N PRO A 91 -4.47 20.42 -6.54
CA PRO A 91 -5.20 21.40 -7.33
C PRO A 91 -6.68 21.00 -7.48
N ALA A 92 -7.59 21.98 -7.35
CA ALA A 92 -9.03 21.74 -7.47
C ALA A 92 -9.48 21.36 -8.89
N VAL A 93 -8.67 21.69 -9.91
CA VAL A 93 -9.08 21.59 -11.33
C VAL A 93 -8.79 20.22 -11.94
N SER A 94 -7.77 19.52 -11.46
CA SER A 94 -7.43 18.17 -11.97
C SER A 94 -6.75 17.35 -10.89
N VAL A 95 -7.41 16.28 -10.47
CA VAL A 95 -6.89 15.33 -9.50
C VAL A 95 -5.79 14.42 -10.07
N PHE A 96 -5.60 14.43 -11.38
CA PHE A 96 -4.56 13.67 -12.07
C PHE A 96 -3.39 14.53 -12.57
N SER A 97 -3.28 15.79 -12.09
CA SER A 97 -2.11 16.61 -12.40
C SER A 97 -0.86 16.00 -11.75
N PRO A 98 0.25 15.83 -12.50
CA PRO A 98 1.52 15.40 -11.91
C PRO A 98 1.99 16.34 -10.80
N GLY A 99 2.55 15.77 -9.74
CA GLY A 99 3.08 16.49 -8.59
C GLY A 99 2.91 15.70 -7.29
N ALA A 100 3.52 16.17 -6.21
CA ALA A 100 3.40 15.58 -4.87
C ALA A 100 2.59 16.50 -3.95
N TYR A 101 1.48 15.99 -3.40
CA TYR A 101 0.45 16.78 -2.71
C TYR A 101 0.14 16.25 -1.32
N PHE A 102 -0.09 17.18 -0.36
CA PHE A 102 -0.63 16.86 0.96
C PHE A 102 -2.06 17.42 1.05
N THR A 103 -3.06 16.55 0.99
CA THR A 103 -4.48 16.91 0.99
C THR A 103 -5.30 15.93 1.83
N ASP A 104 -6.51 16.32 2.22
CA ASP A 104 -7.38 15.47 3.07
C ASP A 104 -8.30 14.56 2.24
N ALA A 105 -8.64 14.94 1.02
CA ALA A 105 -9.45 14.12 0.12
C ALA A 105 -9.26 14.49 -1.35
N VAL A 106 -9.49 13.49 -2.20
CA VAL A 106 -9.52 13.63 -3.66
C VAL A 106 -10.71 12.84 -4.22
N GLU A 107 -11.38 13.39 -5.21
CA GLU A 107 -12.52 12.76 -5.87
C GLU A 107 -12.20 12.45 -7.33
N THR A 108 -12.43 11.22 -7.72
CA THR A 108 -12.36 10.75 -9.11
C THR A 108 -13.74 10.30 -9.57
N ASP A 109 -13.88 9.92 -10.84
CA ASP A 109 -15.14 9.37 -11.36
C ASP A 109 -15.47 8.02 -10.72
N GLU A 110 -14.47 7.22 -10.32
CA GLU A 110 -14.67 5.89 -9.77
C GLU A 110 -14.63 5.83 -8.24
N ALA A 111 -13.90 6.77 -7.58
CA ALA A 111 -13.64 6.68 -6.15
C ALA A 111 -13.58 8.05 -5.46
N ILE A 112 -13.86 8.03 -4.16
CA ILE A 112 -13.49 9.07 -3.21
C ILE A 112 -12.31 8.54 -2.40
N LEU A 113 -11.19 9.23 -2.49
CA LEU A 113 -9.96 8.94 -1.77
C LEU A 113 -9.89 9.86 -0.56
N VAL A 114 -9.73 9.32 0.65
CA VAL A 114 -9.64 10.09 1.90
C VAL A 114 -8.30 9.81 2.56
N PHE A 115 -7.56 10.87 2.87
CA PHE A 115 -6.24 10.80 3.48
C PHE A 115 -6.31 11.35 4.91
N LEU A 116 -5.97 10.51 5.89
CA LEU A 116 -6.14 10.84 7.30
C LEU A 116 -4.80 11.00 8.01
N THR A 117 -4.60 12.15 8.62
CA THR A 117 -3.54 12.35 9.60
C THR A 117 -3.93 11.66 10.90
N THR A 118 -3.10 10.71 11.35
CA THR A 118 -3.32 9.97 12.60
C THR A 118 -2.22 10.22 13.64
N THR A 119 -1.30 11.13 13.35
CA THR A 119 -0.16 11.45 14.23
C THR A 119 -0.63 12.09 15.53
N ILE A 120 -0.02 11.68 16.64
CA ILE A 120 -0.11 12.34 17.93
C ILE A 120 1.29 12.86 18.28
N PRO A 121 1.48 14.14 18.59
CA PRO A 121 2.80 14.68 18.91
C PRO A 121 3.53 13.86 20.00
N ASN A 122 4.82 13.57 19.78
CA ASN A 122 5.70 12.88 20.72
C ASN A 122 5.29 11.45 21.10
N THR A 123 4.53 10.76 20.26
CA THR A 123 4.20 9.35 20.49
C THR A 123 4.19 8.59 19.17
N ALA A 124 4.51 7.30 19.22
CA ALA A 124 4.40 6.39 18.08
C ALA A 124 2.96 5.85 17.87
N ALA A 125 2.03 6.14 18.80
CA ALA A 125 0.63 5.75 18.65
C ALA A 125 -0.14 6.75 17.78
N GLY A 126 -1.26 6.28 17.19
CA GLY A 126 -2.11 7.10 16.34
C GLY A 126 -3.51 7.33 16.88
N ARG A 127 -4.14 8.42 16.44
CA ARG A 127 -5.55 8.71 16.73
C ARG A 127 -6.19 9.46 15.56
N VAL A 128 -7.40 9.10 15.19
CA VAL A 128 -8.23 9.87 14.25
C VAL A 128 -8.96 10.95 15.01
N SER A 129 -8.87 12.21 14.57
CA SER A 129 -9.56 13.32 15.23
C SER A 129 -11.08 13.24 15.08
N PRO A 130 -11.87 13.90 15.95
CA PRO A 130 -13.33 13.98 15.81
C PRO A 130 -13.75 14.56 14.45
N GLU A 131 -13.02 15.55 13.95
CA GLU A 131 -13.27 16.21 12.65
C GLU A 131 -13.04 15.21 11.50
N ALA A 132 -11.94 14.45 11.54
CA ALA A 132 -11.63 13.41 10.55
C ALA A 132 -12.67 12.28 10.59
N LEU A 133 -13.18 11.90 11.78
CA LEU A 133 -14.30 10.95 11.88
C LEU A 133 -15.59 11.48 11.23
N GLN A 134 -15.87 12.80 11.38
CA GLN A 134 -17.00 13.43 10.68
C GLN A 134 -16.80 13.47 9.17
N GLN A 135 -15.56 13.74 8.72
CA GLN A 135 -15.19 13.72 7.30
C GLN A 135 -15.43 12.33 6.70
N ILE A 136 -14.98 11.24 7.36
CA ILE A 136 -15.24 9.87 6.90
C ILE A 136 -16.75 9.63 6.73
N ARG A 137 -17.56 9.98 7.73
CA ARG A 137 -19.02 9.81 7.65
C ARG A 137 -19.63 10.61 6.50
N HIS A 138 -19.13 11.84 6.26
CA HIS A 138 -19.57 12.66 5.14
C HIS A 138 -19.18 12.05 3.79
N MET A 139 -17.90 11.69 3.61
CA MET A 139 -17.38 11.12 2.37
C MET A 139 -18.01 9.76 2.07
N ARG A 140 -18.27 8.96 3.11
CA ARG A 140 -19.03 7.70 2.97
C ARG A 140 -20.44 7.94 2.41
N ARG A 141 -21.19 8.88 2.99
CA ARG A 141 -22.54 9.22 2.46
C ARG A 141 -22.45 9.67 1.00
N LYS A 142 -21.46 10.50 0.67
CA LYS A 142 -21.24 10.96 -0.69
C LYS A 142 -20.91 9.81 -1.64
N ALA A 143 -20.02 8.89 -1.24
CA ALA A 143 -19.67 7.70 -2.01
C ALA A 143 -20.90 6.84 -2.31
N ILE A 144 -21.74 6.57 -1.29
CA ILE A 144 -23.00 5.83 -1.44
C ILE A 144 -23.94 6.54 -2.42
N CYS A 145 -24.16 7.84 -2.26
CA CYS A 145 -25.07 8.60 -3.14
C CYS A 145 -24.60 8.66 -4.59
N SER A 146 -23.29 8.74 -4.81
CA SER A 146 -22.69 8.82 -6.16
C SER A 146 -22.25 7.46 -6.72
N GLN A 147 -22.43 6.36 -5.97
CA GLN A 147 -22.04 5.01 -6.35
C GLN A 147 -20.56 4.86 -6.69
N ARG A 148 -19.72 5.59 -5.98
CA ARG A 148 -18.25 5.52 -6.09
C ARG A 148 -17.66 4.71 -4.96
N ALA A 149 -16.49 4.11 -5.19
CA ALA A 149 -15.73 3.48 -4.12
C ALA A 149 -15.29 4.50 -3.06
N LEU A 150 -15.08 4.03 -1.82
CA LEU A 150 -14.47 4.81 -0.75
C LEU A 150 -13.14 4.17 -0.35
N LEU A 151 -12.02 4.78 -0.70
CA LEU A 151 -10.69 4.33 -0.34
C LEU A 151 -10.11 5.27 0.73
N VAL A 152 -9.75 4.72 1.88
CA VAL A 152 -9.24 5.49 3.02
C VAL A 152 -7.80 5.11 3.29
N PHE A 153 -6.94 6.12 3.36
CA PHE A 153 -5.52 5.99 3.58
C PHE A 153 -5.15 6.63 4.92
N LEU A 154 -4.44 5.92 5.76
CA LEU A 154 -3.94 6.39 7.04
C LEU A 154 -2.66 5.64 7.40
N HIS A 155 -1.86 6.17 8.34
CA HIS A 155 -0.63 5.49 8.71
C HIS A 155 -0.88 4.29 9.65
N HIS A 156 -1.56 4.52 10.78
CA HIS A 156 -1.77 3.50 11.81
C HIS A 156 -2.93 2.56 11.48
N PRO A 157 -2.72 1.23 11.42
CA PRO A 157 -3.77 0.28 11.05
C PRO A 157 -4.86 0.15 12.13
N PRO A 158 -6.13 -0.05 11.72
CA PRO A 158 -7.26 -0.17 12.66
C PRO A 158 -7.43 -1.59 13.21
N PHE A 159 -6.42 -2.45 13.11
CA PHE A 159 -6.44 -3.80 13.63
C PHE A 159 -5.20 -4.10 14.48
N ARG A 160 -5.24 -5.18 15.24
CA ARG A 160 -4.07 -5.69 15.94
C ARG A 160 -3.32 -6.68 15.05
N SER A 161 -2.03 -6.45 14.92
CA SER A 161 -1.15 -7.25 14.07
C SER A 161 -0.68 -8.55 14.73
N GLY A 162 -0.73 -8.62 16.05
CA GLY A 162 -0.10 -9.66 16.86
C GLY A 162 1.37 -9.35 17.22
N TYR A 163 1.98 -8.33 16.63
CA TYR A 163 3.28 -7.81 17.07
C TYR A 163 3.07 -6.94 18.30
N ILE A 164 3.32 -7.48 19.50
CA ILE A 164 2.97 -6.86 20.79
C ILE A 164 3.49 -5.42 20.90
N GLY A 165 4.75 -5.18 20.51
CA GLY A 165 5.36 -3.84 20.53
C GLY A 165 4.66 -2.87 19.57
N MET A 166 4.29 -3.29 18.37
CA MET A 166 3.57 -2.47 17.39
C MET A 166 2.10 -2.28 17.78
N ASP A 167 1.48 -3.30 18.37
CA ASP A 167 0.11 -3.20 18.87
C ASP A 167 -0.03 -2.23 20.04
N ALA A 168 1.07 -1.96 20.78
CA ALA A 168 1.13 -0.92 21.81
C ALA A 168 1.13 0.50 21.22
N CYS A 169 1.57 0.64 19.97
CA CYS A 169 1.62 1.90 19.21
C CYS A 169 0.52 1.98 18.13
N ALA A 170 -0.53 1.19 18.24
CA ALA A 170 -1.61 1.11 17.25
C ALA A 170 -2.54 2.35 17.30
N LEU A 171 -3.52 2.36 16.40
CA LEU A 171 -4.59 3.36 16.40
C LEU A 171 -5.43 3.25 17.68
N GLU A 172 -5.35 4.26 18.57
CA GLU A 172 -5.99 4.23 19.91
C GLU A 172 -7.51 4.12 19.83
N ASN A 173 -8.14 4.92 18.97
CA ASN A 173 -9.60 4.98 18.82
C ASN A 173 -10.12 4.19 17.61
N ARG A 174 -9.52 3.02 17.34
CA ARG A 174 -9.90 2.17 16.21
C ARG A 174 -11.39 1.81 16.15
N ARG A 175 -12.07 1.63 17.30
CA ARG A 175 -13.49 1.32 17.33
C ARG A 175 -14.33 2.49 16.84
N GLU A 176 -14.01 3.72 17.24
CA GLU A 176 -14.69 4.93 16.78
C GLU A 176 -14.44 5.16 15.28
N PHE A 177 -13.20 4.89 14.81
CA PHE A 177 -12.84 4.94 13.41
C PHE A 177 -13.65 3.95 12.58
N LEU A 178 -13.69 2.68 12.95
CA LEU A 178 -14.47 1.65 12.25
C LEU A 178 -15.98 1.96 12.27
N ALA A 179 -16.50 2.43 13.39
CA ALA A 179 -17.90 2.84 13.51
C ALA A 179 -18.28 4.02 12.59
N ALA A 180 -17.31 4.83 12.13
CA ALA A 180 -17.56 5.89 11.16
C ALA A 180 -17.97 5.36 9.77
N PHE A 181 -17.63 4.11 9.45
CA PHE A 181 -18.07 3.45 8.23
C PHE A 181 -19.48 2.86 8.34
N GLY A 182 -20.06 2.78 9.56
CA GLY A 182 -21.35 2.15 9.79
C GLY A 182 -21.35 0.65 9.48
N ASN A 183 -22.52 0.07 9.26
CA ASN A 183 -22.62 -1.34 8.91
C ASN A 183 -22.05 -1.59 7.51
N VAL A 184 -21.02 -2.42 7.42
CA VAL A 184 -20.41 -2.89 6.19
C VAL A 184 -20.75 -4.36 6.01
N SER A 185 -21.07 -4.79 4.80
CA SER A 185 -21.32 -6.21 4.53
C SER A 185 -20.02 -7.01 4.69
N PRO A 186 -20.07 -8.32 4.94
CA PRO A 186 -18.89 -9.18 5.01
C PRO A 186 -18.03 -9.18 3.72
N THR A 187 -18.56 -8.67 2.62
CA THR A 187 -17.84 -8.52 1.34
C THR A 187 -17.07 -7.20 1.22
N GLY A 188 -17.04 -6.38 2.28
CA GLY A 188 -16.42 -5.06 2.27
C GLY A 188 -17.22 -3.99 1.52
N LYS A 189 -18.47 -4.27 1.17
CA LYS A 189 -19.36 -3.32 0.50
C LYS A 189 -20.33 -2.66 1.47
N THR A 190 -20.55 -1.38 1.32
CA THR A 190 -21.53 -0.64 2.13
C THR A 190 -22.88 -0.58 1.41
N PRO A 191 -24.02 -0.84 2.09
CA PRO A 191 -25.33 -0.72 1.47
C PRO A 191 -25.55 0.71 0.94
N SER A 192 -25.99 0.83 -0.29
CA SER A 192 -26.43 2.10 -0.86
C SER A 192 -27.93 2.29 -0.66
N GLN A 193 -28.39 3.54 -0.69
CA GLN A 193 -29.82 3.85 -0.65
C GLN A 193 -30.62 3.28 -1.83
N LYS A 194 -29.93 2.88 -2.92
CA LYS A 194 -30.52 2.27 -4.12
C LYS A 194 -30.36 0.75 -4.18
N GLY A 195 -29.96 0.10 -3.06
CA GLY A 195 -29.75 -1.36 -3.04
C GLY A 195 -28.43 -1.82 -3.68
N SER A 196 -27.59 -0.92 -4.18
CA SER A 196 -26.24 -1.24 -4.66
C SER A 196 -25.23 -1.08 -3.52
N GLU A 197 -24.26 -1.96 -3.48
CA GLU A 197 -23.14 -1.93 -2.54
C GLU A 197 -21.97 -1.12 -3.13
N VAL A 198 -21.33 -0.32 -2.29
CA VAL A 198 -20.16 0.46 -2.68
C VAL A 198 -18.91 -0.19 -2.12
N THR A 199 -17.89 -0.38 -2.97
CA THR A 199 -16.58 -0.90 -2.56
C THR A 199 -15.91 0.05 -1.57
N ALA A 200 -15.40 -0.48 -0.46
CA ALA A 200 -14.59 0.26 0.50
C ALA A 200 -13.28 -0.48 0.77
N GLY A 201 -12.20 0.25 1.01
CA GLY A 201 -10.89 -0.30 1.35
C GLY A 201 -10.07 0.64 2.22
N ILE A 202 -9.28 0.08 3.12
CA ILE A 202 -8.41 0.83 4.04
C ILE A 202 -6.96 0.43 3.80
N PHE A 203 -6.08 1.42 3.61
CA PHE A 203 -4.67 1.22 3.31
C PHE A 203 -3.80 1.92 4.36
N CYS A 204 -2.85 1.18 4.93
CA CYS A 204 -2.04 1.63 6.06
C CYS A 204 -0.55 1.34 5.87
N GLY A 205 0.28 2.03 6.65
CA GLY A 205 1.70 1.75 6.86
C GLY A 205 1.99 1.18 8.25
N HIS A 206 3.01 1.73 8.89
CA HIS A 206 3.38 1.56 10.29
C HIS A 206 3.93 0.18 10.68
N LEU A 207 3.40 -0.89 10.12
CA LEU A 207 3.82 -2.26 10.49
C LEU A 207 5.04 -2.75 9.70
N HIS A 208 5.48 -2.00 8.68
CA HIS A 208 6.61 -2.35 7.80
C HIS A 208 6.50 -3.76 7.19
N ARG A 209 5.31 -4.35 7.20
CA ARG A 209 5.04 -5.71 6.68
C ARG A 209 3.75 -5.73 5.87
N PRO A 210 3.74 -6.45 4.76
CA PRO A 210 2.52 -6.68 4.01
C PRO A 210 1.56 -7.57 4.81
N MET A 211 0.40 -7.04 5.15
CA MET A 211 -0.66 -7.79 5.81
C MET A 211 -2.01 -7.46 5.19
N ALA A 212 -2.91 -8.41 5.20
CA ALA A 212 -4.31 -8.22 4.85
C ALA A 212 -5.20 -8.68 5.99
N SER A 213 -6.23 -7.91 6.28
CA SER A 213 -7.20 -8.18 7.34
C SER A 213 -8.61 -7.79 6.89
N ILE A 214 -9.62 -8.39 7.47
CA ILE A 214 -11.01 -7.93 7.40
C ILE A 214 -11.45 -7.55 8.81
N VAL A 215 -11.74 -6.27 9.03
CA VAL A 215 -12.11 -5.73 10.33
C VAL A 215 -13.52 -5.16 10.24
N GLU A 216 -14.46 -5.75 10.98
CA GLU A 216 -15.89 -5.38 10.93
C GLU A 216 -16.46 -5.33 9.48
N GLY A 217 -16.01 -6.26 8.63
CA GLY A 217 -16.39 -6.35 7.22
C GLY A 217 -15.61 -5.45 6.28
N LEU A 218 -14.71 -4.57 6.76
CA LEU A 218 -13.86 -3.71 5.95
C LEU A 218 -12.55 -4.41 5.62
N PRO A 219 -12.19 -4.55 4.34
CA PRO A 219 -10.86 -4.99 3.95
C PRO A 219 -9.82 -3.91 4.26
N CYS A 220 -8.76 -4.35 4.91
CA CYS A 220 -7.66 -3.48 5.35
C CYS A 220 -6.33 -4.09 4.93
N TRP A 221 -5.42 -3.27 4.43
CA TRP A 221 -4.07 -3.69 4.05
C TRP A 221 -3.03 -2.82 4.74
N THR A 222 -1.94 -3.42 5.23
CA THR A 222 -0.70 -2.71 5.51
C THR A 222 0.26 -2.95 4.36
N VAL A 223 0.93 -1.89 3.93
CA VAL A 223 1.82 -1.90 2.77
C VAL A 223 3.22 -2.34 3.22
N PRO A 224 3.98 -3.08 2.39
CA PRO A 224 5.38 -3.33 2.70
C PRO A 224 6.17 -2.03 2.78
N SER A 225 7.13 -1.97 3.72
CA SER A 225 7.99 -0.80 3.87
C SER A 225 8.97 -0.67 2.70
N VAL A 226 9.25 0.57 2.33
CA VAL A 226 10.35 0.90 1.42
C VAL A 226 11.70 0.78 2.16
N ALA A 227 11.79 1.22 3.43
CA ALA A 227 13.04 1.27 4.17
C ALA A 227 13.48 -0.11 4.70
N HIS A 228 12.82 -0.64 5.69
CA HIS A 228 13.16 -1.89 6.35
C HIS A 228 11.90 -2.62 6.77
N SER A 229 11.96 -3.94 6.91
CA SER A 229 10.86 -4.71 7.47
C SER A 229 11.05 -4.88 8.98
N LEU A 230 10.01 -5.36 9.66
CA LEU A 230 10.16 -5.90 11.02
C LEU A 230 10.67 -7.33 10.97
N ALA A 231 11.52 -7.71 11.92
CA ALA A 231 11.93 -9.10 12.12
C ALA A 231 10.72 -9.98 12.45
N ALA A 232 10.92 -11.29 12.41
CA ALA A 232 9.88 -12.25 12.77
C ALA A 232 9.31 -11.95 14.17
N PHE A 233 8.05 -12.33 14.37
CA PHE A 233 7.31 -12.16 15.63
C PHE A 233 8.12 -12.64 16.85
N GLU A 234 8.24 -11.76 17.86
CA GLU A 234 8.86 -12.08 19.14
C GLU A 234 7.86 -11.97 20.29
N ARG A 235 7.80 -13.01 21.13
CA ARG A 235 6.93 -13.04 22.32
C ARG A 235 7.33 -12.02 23.38
N SER A 236 8.58 -11.56 23.36
CA SER A 236 9.10 -10.54 24.29
C SER A 236 8.48 -9.15 24.08
N GLY A 237 7.79 -8.92 22.95
CA GLY A 237 7.32 -7.60 22.55
C GLY A 237 8.40 -6.69 21.96
N ALA A 238 9.64 -7.17 21.85
CA ALA A 238 10.71 -6.42 21.21
C ALA A 238 10.40 -6.21 19.70
N VAL A 239 10.66 -4.98 19.24
CA VAL A 239 10.55 -4.62 17.82
C VAL A 239 11.96 -4.51 17.26
N ARG A 240 12.27 -5.25 16.20
CA ARG A 240 13.58 -5.23 15.54
C ARG A 240 13.44 -5.01 14.06
N ALA A 241 14.30 -4.17 13.49
CA ALA A 241 14.41 -3.99 12.06
C ALA A 241 15.05 -5.23 11.41
N ALA A 242 14.60 -5.55 10.21
CA ALA A 242 15.16 -6.60 9.35
C ALA A 242 15.39 -6.05 7.95
N ALA A 243 16.53 -6.38 7.36
CA ALA A 243 16.75 -6.15 5.94
C ALA A 243 15.84 -7.09 5.14
N ALA A 244 14.93 -6.50 4.37
CA ALA A 244 14.08 -7.20 3.42
C ALA A 244 14.05 -6.39 2.12
N PRO A 245 13.72 -6.98 0.97
CA PRO A 245 13.49 -6.21 -0.25
C PRO A 245 12.46 -5.11 -0.01
N PRO A 246 12.63 -3.91 -0.61
CA PRO A 246 11.59 -2.90 -0.56
C PRO A 246 10.38 -3.33 -1.38
N GLY A 247 9.22 -2.80 -1.06
CA GLY A 247 8.01 -3.18 -1.78
C GLY A 247 6.94 -2.09 -1.76
N TRP A 248 5.87 -2.36 -2.51
CA TRP A 248 4.72 -1.49 -2.62
C TRP A 248 3.44 -2.31 -2.84
N LEU A 249 2.28 -1.68 -2.80
CA LEU A 249 1.02 -2.32 -3.08
C LEU A 249 0.46 -1.78 -4.39
N ARG A 250 0.16 -2.67 -5.34
CA ARG A 250 -0.58 -2.38 -6.56
C ARG A 250 -2.07 -2.58 -6.32
N GLY A 251 -2.86 -1.52 -6.52
CA GLY A 251 -4.31 -1.54 -6.44
C GLY A 251 -4.95 -1.39 -7.82
N THR A 252 -5.96 -2.20 -8.10
CA THR A 252 -6.81 -2.06 -9.29
C THR A 252 -8.26 -2.01 -8.85
N LEU A 253 -8.89 -0.86 -9.04
CA LEU A 253 -10.30 -0.65 -8.79
C LEU A 253 -11.07 -0.72 -10.10
N THR A 254 -12.05 -1.59 -10.13
CA THR A 254 -13.07 -1.66 -11.20
C THR A 254 -14.45 -1.41 -10.61
N LYS A 255 -15.48 -1.41 -11.43
CA LYS A 255 -16.86 -1.29 -10.96
C LYS A 255 -17.26 -2.38 -9.98
N ASP A 256 -16.71 -3.58 -10.16
CA ASP A 256 -17.16 -4.79 -9.45
C ASP A 256 -16.14 -5.29 -8.42
N SER A 257 -14.89 -4.80 -8.45
CA SER A 257 -13.82 -5.35 -7.62
C SER A 257 -12.74 -4.32 -7.24
N LEU A 258 -12.11 -4.59 -6.09
CA LEU A 258 -10.86 -3.99 -5.67
C LEU A 258 -9.84 -5.12 -5.51
N VAL A 259 -8.85 -5.16 -6.41
CA VAL A 259 -7.76 -6.14 -6.38
C VAL A 259 -6.51 -5.46 -5.84
N CYS A 260 -5.87 -6.07 -4.86
CA CYS A 260 -4.63 -5.59 -4.27
C CYS A 260 -3.56 -6.67 -4.35
N GLU A 261 -2.37 -6.29 -4.80
CA GLU A 261 -1.20 -7.15 -4.91
C GLU A 261 -0.03 -6.50 -4.21
N PHE A 262 0.69 -7.27 -3.38
CA PHE A 262 1.96 -6.83 -2.81
C PHE A 262 3.08 -7.11 -3.81
N VAL A 263 3.79 -6.07 -4.20
CA VAL A 263 4.92 -6.15 -5.13
C VAL A 263 6.21 -5.99 -4.32
N GLU A 264 7.13 -6.92 -4.48
CA GLU A 264 8.47 -6.89 -3.86
C GLU A 264 9.51 -6.61 -4.94
N ILE A 265 10.40 -5.66 -4.68
CA ILE A 265 11.50 -5.34 -5.57
C ILE A 265 12.64 -6.33 -5.30
N SER A 266 12.66 -7.39 -6.08
CA SER A 266 13.66 -8.46 -5.96
C SER A 266 14.68 -8.38 -7.09
N ALA A 267 15.95 -8.60 -6.76
CA ALA A 267 17.02 -8.76 -7.75
C ALA A 267 17.03 -10.17 -8.40
N GLN A 268 16.04 -11.01 -8.08
CA GLN A 268 15.98 -12.36 -8.63
C GLN A 268 15.68 -12.35 -10.14
N PRO A 269 16.31 -13.25 -10.92
CA PRO A 269 16.03 -13.33 -12.34
C PRO A 269 14.58 -13.74 -12.62
N VAL A 270 13.97 -13.09 -13.61
CA VAL A 270 12.60 -13.38 -14.05
C VAL A 270 12.67 -14.28 -15.28
N PHE A 271 11.91 -15.36 -15.26
CA PHE A 271 11.84 -16.32 -16.36
C PHE A 271 10.44 -16.31 -16.98
N PRO A 272 10.31 -16.29 -18.31
CA PRO A 272 9.01 -16.39 -18.96
C PRO A 272 8.41 -17.78 -18.69
N ILE A 273 7.15 -17.80 -18.26
CA ILE A 273 6.37 -19.03 -18.15
C ILE A 273 5.50 -19.13 -19.42
N PRO A 274 5.78 -20.05 -20.36
CA PRO A 274 4.93 -20.21 -21.53
C PRO A 274 3.55 -20.68 -21.10
N PHE A 275 2.51 -19.95 -21.52
CA PHE A 275 1.14 -20.35 -21.28
C PHE A 275 0.77 -21.49 -22.23
N ILE A 276 0.86 -22.73 -21.75
CA ILE A 276 0.41 -23.91 -22.47
C ILE A 276 -0.93 -24.33 -21.85
N PRO A 277 -2.02 -24.40 -22.62
CA PRO A 277 -3.30 -24.93 -22.13
C PRO A 277 -3.12 -26.28 -21.46
N LEU A 278 -3.79 -26.52 -20.34
CA LEU A 278 -3.62 -27.75 -19.55
C LEU A 278 -3.79 -29.03 -20.39
N ARG A 279 -4.75 -29.02 -21.30
CA ARG A 279 -5.01 -30.12 -22.24
C ARG A 279 -3.79 -30.43 -23.11
N ALA A 280 -3.17 -29.41 -23.70
CA ALA A 280 -1.98 -29.58 -24.54
C ALA A 280 -0.76 -30.13 -23.71
N ARG A 281 -0.64 -29.72 -22.44
CA ARG A 281 0.41 -30.29 -21.55
C ARG A 281 0.20 -31.76 -21.27
N VAL A 282 -1.04 -32.20 -21.07
CA VAL A 282 -1.35 -33.62 -20.86
C VAL A 282 -1.07 -34.46 -22.12
N GLU A 283 -1.44 -33.95 -23.29
CA GLU A 283 -1.17 -34.60 -24.58
C GLU A 283 0.33 -34.69 -24.86
N GLU A 284 1.10 -33.64 -24.60
CA GLU A 284 2.57 -33.67 -24.76
C GLU A 284 3.26 -34.67 -23.80
N GLN A 285 2.80 -34.73 -22.54
CA GLN A 285 3.32 -35.74 -21.59
C GLN A 285 2.94 -37.17 -21.99
N ALA A 286 1.72 -37.39 -22.46
CA ALA A 286 1.29 -38.68 -22.97
C ALA A 286 2.10 -39.12 -24.18
N LEU A 287 2.40 -38.23 -25.11
CA LEU A 287 3.26 -38.51 -26.26
C LEU A 287 4.70 -38.87 -25.85
N LYS A 288 5.27 -38.21 -24.85
CA LYS A 288 6.60 -38.54 -24.31
C LYS A 288 6.66 -39.91 -23.63
N VAL A 289 5.57 -40.34 -23.00
CA VAL A 289 5.45 -41.65 -22.37
C VAL A 289 5.23 -42.76 -23.41
N LEU A 290 4.56 -42.47 -24.51
CA LEU A 290 4.23 -43.40 -25.58
C LEU A 290 5.31 -43.54 -26.67
N SER A 291 6.31 -42.65 -26.69
CA SER A 291 7.47 -42.76 -27.57
C SER A 291 8.44 -43.79 -26.96
N PRO A 292 8.59 -45.02 -27.52
CA PRO A 292 9.61 -45.94 -27.02
C PRO A 292 10.98 -45.33 -27.25
N ALA A 293 11.78 -45.28 -26.21
CA ALA A 293 13.20 -44.99 -26.34
C ALA A 293 13.77 -45.96 -27.39
N ASN A 294 14.29 -45.45 -28.50
CA ASN A 294 15.08 -46.21 -29.43
C ASN A 294 16.37 -46.60 -28.71
N ASP A 295 16.34 -47.74 -28.01
CA ASP A 295 17.53 -48.46 -27.59
C ASP A 295 18.25 -48.95 -28.82
N HIS A 296 19.21 -48.15 -29.27
CA HIS A 296 20.24 -48.64 -30.16
C HIS A 296 21.13 -49.64 -29.39
N MET A 297 20.64 -50.85 -29.32
CA MET A 297 21.47 -52.02 -28.98
C MET A 297 22.39 -52.31 -30.16
N SER A 298 23.59 -51.79 -30.12
CA SER A 298 24.63 -52.18 -31.08
C SER A 298 25.03 -53.63 -30.81
N LEU A 299 24.56 -54.52 -31.64
CA LEU A 299 25.11 -55.87 -31.77
C LEU A 299 26.54 -55.76 -32.29
N ARG A 300 27.50 -55.98 -31.43
CA ARG A 300 28.86 -56.35 -31.84
C ARG A 300 28.80 -57.72 -32.48
N LYS A 301 29.23 -57.83 -33.74
CA LYS A 301 29.58 -59.03 -34.37
C LYS A 301 31.04 -59.31 -34.11
N ASP A 302 31.34 -60.47 -33.53
CA ASP A 302 32.61 -61.20 -33.70
C ASP A 302 32.54 -61.99 -34.98
#